data_0048908e6ad1a9efe8d18b9e93f17e54
#
_entry.id   0048908e6ad1a9efe8d18b9e93f17e54
#
_cell.length_a   1.000
_cell.length_b   1.000
_cell.length_c   1.000
_cell.angle_alpha   90.00
_cell.angle_beta   90.00
_cell.angle_gamma   90.00
#
_symmetry.space_group_name_H-M   'P 1'
#
loop_
_entity.id
_entity.type
_entity.pdbx_description
1 polymer ?
#
loop_
_entity_poly.entity_id
_entity_poly.type
_entity_poly.pdbx_seq_one_letter_code
_entity_poly.pdbx_strand_id
1 'polypeptide(L)'
;TENYTTIGSNVDKSAASEDFRFNTPWKFGISLGHTIGNQIALGAVYEYADYGSCDMRTIDDAYYDYYDGYHENSSSEFYMNQLTKKNLKGVSTIKLGGEFRPDKSFAIRLGYNHVTPMFNKGAVRDQTIDSPGVYYASTTDYTNWGATDRITAGVGFTFDKFRLDLAYQYSQRNGDFYPFMSYYSADYIDADNVRQTEVNECSPVSVSDKRHQVLCTLSYSF
;
A
#
# COMPACT_ATOMS: atom_id res chain seq x y z
N THR A 1 59.07 4.93 -1.43
CA THR A 1 58.11 6.04 -1.71
C THR A 1 56.88 5.40 -2.28
N GLU A 2 55.92 5.16 -1.41
CA GLU A 2 54.59 4.71 -1.80
C GLU A 2 53.83 5.92 -2.35
N ASN A 3 53.51 5.89 -3.61
CA ASN A 3 52.60 6.86 -4.22
C ASN A 3 51.17 6.54 -3.83
N TYR A 4 50.69 7.17 -2.80
CA TYR A 4 49.23 7.22 -2.54
C TYR A 4 48.60 8.14 -3.59
N THR A 5 47.96 7.53 -4.57
CA THR A 5 47.03 8.26 -5.43
C THR A 5 45.82 8.57 -4.59
N THR A 6 45.69 9.81 -4.14
CA THR A 6 44.43 10.29 -3.57
C THR A 6 43.40 10.20 -4.68
N ILE A 7 42.58 9.15 -4.65
CA ILE A 7 41.37 9.13 -5.44
C ILE A 7 40.53 10.29 -4.89
N GLY A 8 40.52 11.37 -5.65
CA GLY A 8 39.75 12.55 -5.28
C GLY A 8 38.33 12.11 -4.96
N SER A 9 37.82 12.51 -3.81
CA SER A 9 36.46 12.33 -3.39
C SER A 9 35.51 13.25 -4.17
N ASN A 10 35.60 13.26 -5.49
CA ASN A 10 34.49 13.68 -6.33
C ASN A 10 33.54 12.50 -6.35
N VAL A 11 32.72 12.44 -5.31
CA VAL A 11 31.44 11.77 -5.40
C VAL A 11 30.67 12.59 -6.41
N ASP A 12 30.74 12.20 -7.68
CA ASP A 12 29.82 12.68 -8.68
C ASP A 12 28.43 12.32 -8.16
N LYS A 13 27.75 13.30 -7.65
CA LYS A 13 26.32 13.18 -7.37
C LYS A 13 25.63 13.12 -8.72
N SER A 14 25.59 11.93 -9.31
CA SER A 14 24.72 11.67 -10.44
C SER A 14 23.28 11.70 -9.90
N ALA A 15 22.62 12.82 -10.06
CA ALA A 15 21.17 12.88 -9.92
C ALA A 15 20.59 12.32 -11.22
N ALA A 16 20.13 11.07 -11.19
CA ALA A 16 19.30 10.52 -12.25
C ALA A 16 17.85 10.91 -11.94
N SER A 17 17.16 11.52 -12.90
CA SER A 17 15.73 11.76 -12.88
C SER A 17 15.13 10.90 -13.98
N GLU A 18 14.19 10.03 -13.63
CA GLU A 18 13.48 9.19 -14.58
C GLU A 18 11.99 9.46 -14.44
N ASP A 19 11.34 9.80 -15.55
CA ASP A 19 9.91 9.97 -15.60
C ASP A 19 9.24 8.63 -15.87
N PHE A 20 8.18 8.33 -15.13
CA PHE A 20 7.41 7.09 -15.29
C PHE A 20 5.91 7.36 -15.18
N ARG A 21 5.13 6.46 -15.76
CA ARG A 21 3.66 6.44 -15.62
C ARG A 21 3.26 5.20 -14.83
N PHE A 22 2.43 5.39 -13.82
CA PHE A 22 1.87 4.29 -13.03
C PHE A 22 0.35 4.25 -13.18
N ASN A 23 -0.14 3.20 -13.81
CA ASN A 23 -1.57 2.97 -13.95
C ASN A 23 -2.07 2.11 -12.78
N THR A 24 -2.95 2.68 -11.97
CA THR A 24 -3.59 1.97 -10.88
C THR A 24 -4.77 1.13 -11.39
N PRO A 25 -5.15 0.06 -10.69
CA PRO A 25 -6.28 -0.76 -11.09
C PRO A 25 -7.61 -0.01 -10.95
N TRP A 26 -8.60 -0.47 -11.69
CA TRP A 26 -9.98 -0.05 -11.46
C TRP A 26 -10.43 -0.44 -10.07
N LYS A 27 -11.17 0.47 -9.43
CA LYS A 27 -11.81 0.23 -8.15
C LYS A 27 -13.33 0.19 -8.36
N PHE A 28 -13.94 -0.92 -7.97
CA PHE A 28 -15.38 -1.12 -8.01
C PHE A 28 -15.94 -1.06 -6.59
N GLY A 29 -17.11 -0.47 -6.43
CA GLY A 29 -17.75 -0.40 -5.13
C GLY A 29 -19.25 -0.42 -5.25
N ILE A 30 -19.89 -1.06 -4.26
CA ILE A 30 -21.33 -1.04 -4.06
C ILE A 30 -21.61 -0.69 -2.61
N SER A 31 -22.62 0.13 -2.39
CA SER A 31 -23.05 0.50 -1.04
C SER A 31 -24.56 0.32 -0.90
N LEU A 32 -24.97 -0.11 0.29
CA LEU A 32 -26.37 -0.24 0.70
C LEU A 32 -26.56 0.52 1.99
N GLY A 33 -27.66 1.27 2.08
CA GLY A 33 -28.06 1.97 3.29
C GLY A 33 -29.53 1.74 3.56
N HIS A 34 -29.89 1.58 4.83
CA HIS A 34 -31.26 1.41 5.25
C HIS A 34 -31.53 2.13 6.57
N THR A 35 -32.67 2.78 6.67
CA THR A 35 -33.13 3.44 7.89
C THR A 35 -34.38 2.77 8.41
N ILE A 36 -34.43 2.52 9.71
CA ILE A 36 -35.56 1.92 10.40
C ILE A 36 -36.15 2.99 11.32
N GLY A 37 -37.33 3.49 10.93
CA GLY A 37 -37.91 4.66 11.57
C GLY A 37 -36.99 5.87 11.50
N ASN A 38 -36.98 6.69 12.54
CA ASN A 38 -36.11 7.88 12.66
C ASN A 38 -34.93 7.64 13.60
N GLN A 39 -34.72 6.40 14.04
CA GLN A 39 -33.78 6.08 15.13
C GLN A 39 -32.59 5.24 14.70
N ILE A 40 -32.74 4.36 13.72
CA ILE A 40 -31.70 3.44 13.32
C ILE A 40 -31.32 3.69 11.87
N ALA A 41 -30.01 3.84 11.61
CA ALA A 41 -29.45 3.84 10.28
C ALA A 41 -28.39 2.74 10.17
N LEU A 42 -28.46 1.93 9.12
CA LEU A 42 -27.52 0.84 8.84
C LEU A 42 -26.87 1.08 7.48
N GLY A 43 -25.62 0.76 7.35
CA GLY A 43 -24.87 0.88 6.10
C GLY A 43 -23.92 -0.27 5.91
N ALA A 44 -23.79 -0.71 4.66
CA ALA A 44 -22.81 -1.68 4.22
C ALA A 44 -22.15 -1.21 2.93
N VAL A 45 -20.83 -1.39 2.81
CA VAL A 45 -20.07 -1.06 1.61
C VAL A 45 -19.15 -2.24 1.28
N TYR A 46 -19.12 -2.61 0.03
CA TYR A 46 -18.12 -3.52 -0.53
C TYR A 46 -17.33 -2.80 -1.62
N GLU A 47 -16.01 -2.87 -1.56
CA GLU A 47 -15.11 -2.33 -2.57
C GLU A 47 -14.11 -3.41 -2.99
N TYR A 48 -13.75 -3.40 -4.27
CA TYR A 48 -12.74 -4.31 -4.83
C TYR A 48 -11.81 -3.55 -5.76
N ALA A 49 -10.51 -3.85 -5.65
CA ALA A 49 -9.47 -3.37 -6.57
C ALA A 49 -8.43 -4.49 -6.77
N ASP A 50 -8.07 -4.79 -8.01
CA ASP A 50 -7.06 -5.80 -8.33
C ASP A 50 -5.66 -5.19 -8.47
N TYR A 51 -4.91 -5.14 -7.37
CA TYR A 51 -3.56 -4.59 -7.38
C TYR A 51 -2.56 -5.41 -8.20
N GLY A 52 -2.85 -6.67 -8.49
CA GLY A 52 -2.06 -7.47 -9.43
C GLY A 52 -2.12 -6.96 -10.87
N SER A 53 -3.09 -6.10 -11.20
CA SER A 53 -3.24 -5.46 -12.51
C SER A 53 -2.64 -4.04 -12.60
N CYS A 54 -1.90 -3.59 -11.60
CA CYS A 54 -1.10 -2.36 -11.72
C CYS A 54 -0.12 -2.46 -12.88
N ASP A 55 0.05 -1.37 -13.63
CA ASP A 55 0.94 -1.31 -14.80
C ASP A 55 1.92 -0.15 -14.65
N MET A 56 3.19 -0.48 -14.44
CA MET A 56 4.30 0.45 -14.47
C MET A 56 4.75 0.61 -15.91
N ARG A 57 4.97 1.83 -16.35
CA ARG A 57 5.33 2.17 -17.71
C ARG A 57 6.48 3.16 -17.73
N THR A 58 7.45 2.93 -18.61
CA THR A 58 8.51 3.89 -18.93
C THR A 58 8.00 4.84 -19.99
N ILE A 59 8.35 6.10 -19.89
CA ILE A 59 8.05 7.11 -20.91
C ILE A 59 9.12 7.01 -22.00
N ASP A 60 8.72 6.59 -23.21
CA ASP A 60 9.63 6.39 -24.33
C ASP A 60 9.90 7.70 -25.04
N ASP A 61 8.86 8.56 -25.20
CA ASP A 61 8.93 9.84 -25.86
C ASP A 61 7.84 10.77 -25.35
N ALA A 62 8.19 12.02 -25.10
CA ALA A 62 7.25 13.03 -24.67
C ALA A 62 7.55 14.35 -25.40
N TYR A 63 6.56 14.91 -26.08
CA TYR A 63 6.70 16.17 -26.78
C TYR A 63 5.44 17.03 -26.65
N TYR A 64 5.63 18.32 -26.81
CA TYR A 64 4.54 19.29 -26.84
C TYR A 64 4.29 19.73 -28.28
N ASP A 65 3.08 19.42 -28.79
CA ASP A 65 2.61 19.97 -30.06
C ASP A 65 1.84 21.28 -29.82
N TYR A 66 2.11 22.27 -30.66
CA TYR A 66 1.50 23.59 -30.48
C TYR A 66 -0.02 23.57 -30.68
N TYR A 67 -0.53 22.65 -31.52
CA TYR A 67 -1.95 22.56 -31.86
C TYR A 67 -2.73 21.57 -30.99
N ASP A 68 -2.09 20.43 -30.64
CA ASP A 68 -2.76 19.32 -29.98
C ASP A 68 -2.32 19.16 -28.50
N GLY A 69 -1.33 19.93 -28.04
CA GLY A 69 -0.87 19.92 -26.64
C GLY A 69 0.22 18.90 -26.35
N TYR A 70 0.23 18.36 -25.14
CA TYR A 70 1.24 17.43 -24.68
C TYR A 70 0.92 15.99 -25.12
N HIS A 71 1.88 15.37 -25.76
CA HIS A 71 1.83 13.97 -26.21
C HIS A 71 2.90 13.16 -25.49
N GLU A 72 2.54 11.95 -25.10
CA GLU A 72 3.42 11.04 -24.39
C GLU A 72 3.19 9.61 -24.89
N ASN A 73 4.28 8.97 -25.32
CA ASN A 73 4.32 7.55 -25.62
C ASN A 73 4.98 6.81 -24.45
N SER A 74 4.44 5.69 -24.05
CA SER A 74 4.96 4.90 -22.96
C SER A 74 4.83 3.42 -23.24
N SER A 75 5.83 2.63 -22.84
CA SER A 75 5.84 1.17 -22.89
C SER A 75 5.69 0.56 -21.51
N SER A 76 5.06 -0.60 -21.45
CA SER A 76 4.85 -1.33 -20.19
C SER A 76 6.17 -1.98 -19.73
N GLU A 77 6.52 -1.79 -18.45
CA GLU A 77 7.66 -2.41 -17.79
C GLU A 77 7.38 -3.91 -17.53
N PHE A 78 7.70 -4.73 -18.51
CA PHE A 78 7.32 -6.13 -18.55
C PHE A 78 7.72 -6.91 -17.30
N TYR A 79 8.98 -6.86 -16.89
CA TYR A 79 9.48 -7.63 -15.75
C TYR A 79 8.90 -7.15 -14.42
N MET A 80 8.83 -5.84 -14.20
CA MET A 80 8.24 -5.26 -13.01
C MET A 80 6.75 -5.62 -12.90
N ASN A 81 6.02 -5.56 -14.00
CA ASN A 81 4.59 -5.88 -14.02
C ASN A 81 4.32 -7.39 -13.86
N GLN A 82 5.20 -8.25 -14.36
CA GLN A 82 5.14 -9.69 -14.05
C GLN A 82 5.33 -9.96 -12.55
N LEU A 83 6.27 -9.29 -11.90
CA LEU A 83 6.47 -9.37 -10.46
C LEU A 83 5.26 -8.88 -9.68
N THR A 84 4.71 -7.74 -10.08
CA THR A 84 3.50 -7.19 -9.51
C THR A 84 2.38 -8.21 -9.56
N LYS A 85 2.13 -8.81 -10.72
CA LYS A 85 1.12 -9.85 -10.91
C LYS A 85 1.38 -11.12 -10.10
N LYS A 86 2.65 -11.50 -9.92
CA LYS A 86 3.05 -12.65 -9.11
C LYS A 86 2.82 -12.42 -7.62
N ASN A 87 3.15 -11.23 -7.14
CA ASN A 87 3.22 -10.92 -5.71
C ASN A 87 1.97 -10.24 -5.16
N LEU A 88 1.22 -9.51 -5.98
CA LEU A 88 0.01 -8.81 -5.58
C LEU A 88 -1.25 -9.49 -6.09
N LYS A 89 -2.35 -9.22 -5.42
CA LYS A 89 -3.68 -9.75 -5.75
C LYS A 89 -4.79 -8.73 -5.51
N GLY A 90 -6.00 -9.11 -5.86
CA GLY A 90 -7.19 -8.34 -5.60
C GLY A 90 -7.45 -8.15 -4.11
N VAL A 91 -7.83 -6.93 -3.75
CA VAL A 91 -8.17 -6.53 -2.38
C VAL A 91 -9.66 -6.26 -2.31
N SER A 92 -10.32 -6.95 -1.38
CA SER A 92 -11.71 -6.70 -1.00
C SER A 92 -11.76 -5.89 0.28
N THR A 93 -12.58 -4.86 0.31
CA THR A 93 -12.86 -4.07 1.51
C THR A 93 -14.34 -4.16 1.84
N ILE A 94 -14.65 -4.59 3.06
CA ILE A 94 -16.00 -4.66 3.59
C ILE A 94 -16.10 -3.66 4.73
N LYS A 95 -17.11 -2.76 4.66
CA LYS A 95 -17.40 -1.80 5.71
C LYS A 95 -18.84 -1.97 6.14
N LEU A 96 -19.06 -2.13 7.43
CA LEU A 96 -20.39 -2.20 8.05
C LEU A 96 -20.49 -1.08 9.07
N GLY A 97 -21.62 -0.43 9.13
CA GLY A 97 -21.87 0.64 10.09
C GLY A 97 -23.29 0.70 10.53
N GLY A 98 -23.49 1.12 11.78
CA GLY A 98 -24.80 1.36 12.35
C GLY A 98 -24.79 2.60 13.24
N GLU A 99 -25.87 3.34 13.18
CA GLU A 99 -26.15 4.45 14.07
C GLU A 99 -27.50 4.23 14.73
N PHE A 100 -27.55 4.43 16.05
CA PHE A 100 -28.78 4.45 16.83
C PHE A 100 -28.95 5.81 17.49
N ARG A 101 -30.07 6.47 17.22
CA ARG A 101 -30.48 7.75 17.79
C ARG A 101 -31.76 7.56 18.61
N PRO A 102 -31.68 7.33 19.92
CA PRO A 102 -32.86 7.23 20.76
C PRO A 102 -33.69 8.54 20.77
N ASP A 103 -32.99 9.68 20.64
CA ASP A 103 -33.58 11.00 20.54
C ASP A 103 -32.72 11.94 19.64
N LYS A 104 -33.12 13.21 19.53
CA LYS A 104 -32.40 14.21 18.71
C LYS A 104 -31.09 14.68 19.32
N SER A 105 -30.88 14.43 20.61
CA SER A 105 -29.75 14.95 21.39
C SER A 105 -28.59 13.95 21.47
N PHE A 106 -28.87 12.66 21.22
CA PHE A 106 -27.89 11.59 21.43
C PHE A 106 -27.84 10.61 20.27
N ALA A 107 -26.62 10.17 19.94
CA ALA A 107 -26.37 9.14 18.93
C ALA A 107 -25.27 8.18 19.38
N ILE A 108 -25.44 6.90 19.12
CA ILE A 108 -24.43 5.85 19.26
C ILE A 108 -24.10 5.33 17.87
N ARG A 109 -22.80 5.12 17.59
CA ARG A 109 -22.32 4.60 16.31
C ARG A 109 -21.39 3.46 16.52
N LEU A 110 -21.53 2.43 15.72
CA LEU A 110 -20.64 1.29 15.66
C LEU A 110 -20.25 1.03 14.21
N GLY A 111 -19.00 0.65 13.98
CA GLY A 111 -18.51 0.33 12.65
C GLY A 111 -17.47 -0.77 12.68
N TYR A 112 -17.43 -1.52 11.60
CA TYR A 112 -16.44 -2.54 11.31
C TYR A 112 -15.94 -2.38 9.88
N ASN A 113 -14.62 -2.50 9.71
CA ASN A 113 -13.98 -2.48 8.40
C ASN A 113 -12.97 -3.61 8.32
N HIS A 114 -13.12 -4.46 7.30
CA HIS A 114 -12.19 -5.53 6.96
C HIS A 114 -11.59 -5.29 5.59
N VAL A 115 -10.27 -5.35 5.51
CA VAL A 115 -9.51 -5.23 4.26
C VAL A 115 -8.67 -6.49 4.08
N THR A 116 -8.88 -7.23 2.99
CA THR A 116 -8.08 -8.43 2.70
C THR A 116 -6.64 -8.06 2.33
N PRO A 117 -5.67 -8.97 2.51
CA PRO A 117 -4.27 -8.69 2.19
C PRO A 117 -4.06 -8.48 0.69
N MET A 118 -3.21 -7.52 0.35
CA MET A 118 -2.78 -7.23 -1.02
C MET A 118 -1.74 -8.23 -1.53
N PHE A 119 -0.94 -8.79 -0.65
CA PHE A 119 0.16 -9.70 -1.01
C PHE A 119 -0.32 -11.14 -1.13
N ASN A 120 0.18 -11.86 -2.13
CA ASN A 120 0.06 -13.30 -2.23
C ASN A 120 0.86 -13.97 -1.10
N LYS A 121 0.46 -15.19 -0.73
CA LYS A 121 1.24 -15.99 0.22
C LYS A 121 2.61 -16.31 -0.38
N GLY A 122 3.68 -16.00 0.37
CA GLY A 122 5.04 -16.19 -0.10
C GLY A 122 5.53 -15.11 -1.10
N ALA A 123 4.84 -13.97 -1.19
CA ALA A 123 5.32 -12.84 -1.97
C ALA A 123 6.67 -12.33 -1.40
N VAL A 124 7.67 -12.22 -2.25
CA VAL A 124 9.03 -11.78 -1.88
C VAL A 124 9.55 -10.75 -2.87
N ARG A 125 10.41 -9.86 -2.36
CA ARG A 125 11.26 -9.02 -3.21
C ARG A 125 12.54 -9.79 -3.50
N ASP A 126 12.90 -9.83 -4.76
CA ASP A 126 14.02 -10.59 -5.28
C ASP A 126 14.91 -9.68 -6.13
N GLN A 127 16.22 -9.64 -5.84
CA GLN A 127 17.20 -8.87 -6.60
C GLN A 127 17.59 -9.51 -7.93
N THR A 128 17.25 -10.78 -8.15
CA THR A 128 17.57 -11.46 -9.41
C THR A 128 16.71 -10.97 -10.58
N ILE A 129 15.65 -10.24 -10.31
CA ILE A 129 14.77 -9.72 -11.32
C ILE A 129 15.25 -8.35 -11.73
N ASP A 130 15.61 -8.26 -12.98
CA ASP A 130 16.05 -7.01 -13.60
C ASP A 130 14.87 -6.04 -13.67
N SER A 131 14.81 -5.16 -12.67
CA SER A 131 13.78 -4.15 -12.51
C SER A 131 14.42 -2.86 -12.02
N PRO A 132 14.19 -1.73 -12.70
CA PRO A 132 14.76 -0.44 -12.30
C PRO A 132 14.49 -0.09 -10.84
N GLY A 133 13.29 -0.43 -10.32
CA GLY A 133 12.91 -0.18 -8.93
C GLY A 133 13.72 -0.96 -7.89
N VAL A 134 14.34 -2.09 -8.26
CA VAL A 134 15.21 -2.86 -7.37
C VAL A 134 16.58 -2.22 -7.26
N TYR A 135 17.15 -1.75 -8.37
CA TYR A 135 18.47 -1.10 -8.39
C TYR A 135 18.50 0.24 -7.64
N TYR A 136 17.39 0.97 -7.64
CA TYR A 136 17.30 2.30 -7.02
C TYR A 136 16.65 2.29 -5.64
N ALA A 137 16.30 1.13 -5.10
CA ALA A 137 15.74 1.04 -3.77
C ALA A 137 16.75 1.48 -2.72
N SER A 138 16.44 2.53 -1.98
CA SER A 138 17.25 3.01 -0.87
C SER A 138 17.13 2.13 0.39
N THR A 139 16.04 1.37 0.51
CA THR A 139 15.76 0.44 1.60
C THR A 139 15.55 -0.96 1.06
N THR A 140 16.17 -1.95 1.70
CA THR A 140 16.06 -3.35 1.32
C THR A 140 15.03 -4.12 2.16
N ASP A 141 14.68 -3.59 3.32
CA ASP A 141 13.65 -4.15 4.19
C ASP A 141 12.23 -3.82 3.69
N TYR A 142 11.30 -4.72 3.95
CA TYR A 142 9.90 -4.53 3.58
C TYR A 142 8.97 -5.38 4.44
N THR A 143 7.69 -5.05 4.47
CA THR A 143 6.67 -5.80 5.20
C THR A 143 5.50 -6.14 4.29
N ASN A 144 5.18 -7.42 4.20
CA ASN A 144 3.96 -7.90 3.55
C ASN A 144 2.84 -7.94 4.60
N TRP A 145 2.03 -6.87 4.60
CA TRP A 145 0.91 -6.79 5.52
C TRP A 145 -0.22 -7.73 5.13
N GLY A 146 -0.73 -8.45 6.13
CA GLY A 146 -1.92 -9.29 6.03
C GLY A 146 -3.22 -8.50 6.02
N ALA A 147 -4.31 -9.17 6.37
CA ALA A 147 -5.60 -8.51 6.51
C ALA A 147 -5.57 -7.42 7.60
N THR A 148 -6.37 -6.38 7.39
CA THR A 148 -6.54 -5.30 8.36
C THR A 148 -7.98 -5.27 8.84
N ASP A 149 -8.15 -5.37 10.16
CA ASP A 149 -9.45 -5.22 10.83
C ASP A 149 -9.48 -3.91 11.61
N ARG A 150 -10.60 -3.18 11.50
CA ARG A 150 -10.85 -1.96 12.24
C ARG A 150 -12.23 -2.02 12.87
N ILE A 151 -12.30 -1.74 14.16
CA ILE A 151 -13.55 -1.60 14.91
C ILE A 151 -13.62 -0.15 15.37
N THR A 152 -14.79 0.46 15.18
CA THR A 152 -15.04 1.83 15.62
C THR A 152 -16.26 1.91 16.50
N ALA A 153 -16.20 2.72 17.52
CA ALA A 153 -17.34 3.06 18.37
C ALA A 153 -17.36 4.57 18.60
N GLY A 154 -18.53 5.17 18.61
CA GLY A 154 -18.65 6.61 18.81
C GLY A 154 -19.96 7.01 19.43
N VAL A 155 -19.96 8.17 20.09
CA VAL A 155 -21.12 8.82 20.67
C VAL A 155 -21.19 10.27 20.20
N GLY A 156 -22.38 10.74 19.95
CA GLY A 156 -22.64 12.12 19.56
C GLY A 156 -23.68 12.75 20.48
N PHE A 157 -23.39 13.97 20.91
CA PHE A 157 -24.28 14.80 21.75
C PHE A 157 -24.60 16.10 21.01
N THR A 158 -25.87 16.45 20.96
CA THR A 158 -26.33 17.72 20.36
C THR A 158 -27.03 18.55 21.41
N PHE A 159 -26.56 19.78 21.61
CA PHE A 159 -27.08 20.76 22.56
C PHE A 159 -27.34 22.08 21.82
N ASP A 160 -28.58 22.37 21.51
CA ASP A 160 -28.97 23.55 20.74
C ASP A 160 -28.17 23.65 19.42
N LYS A 161 -27.28 24.61 19.32
CA LYS A 161 -26.40 24.84 18.16
C LYS A 161 -25.06 24.12 18.22
N PHE A 162 -24.75 23.47 19.32
CA PHE A 162 -23.49 22.74 19.49
C PHE A 162 -23.67 21.25 19.32
N ARG A 163 -22.68 20.61 18.70
CA ARG A 163 -22.60 19.17 18.62
C ARG A 163 -21.19 18.71 18.99
N LEU A 164 -21.11 17.75 19.90
CA LEU A 164 -19.90 17.07 20.31
C LEU A 164 -19.97 15.61 19.85
N ASP A 165 -19.02 15.17 19.02
CA ASP A 165 -18.84 13.79 18.65
C ASP A 165 -17.52 13.26 19.21
N LEU A 166 -17.57 12.11 19.89
CA LEU A 166 -16.43 11.35 20.37
C LEU A 166 -16.40 10.01 19.68
N ALA A 167 -15.25 9.63 19.14
CA ALA A 167 -15.07 8.35 18.47
C ALA A 167 -13.76 7.68 18.88
N TYR A 168 -13.81 6.38 19.01
CA TYR A 168 -12.67 5.51 19.24
C TYR A 168 -12.57 4.50 18.10
N GLN A 169 -11.34 4.29 17.63
CA GLN A 169 -11.01 3.27 16.63
C GLN A 169 -9.89 2.38 17.14
N TYR A 170 -10.10 1.09 17.05
CA TYR A 170 -9.06 0.08 17.15
C TYR A 170 -8.79 -0.52 15.77
N SER A 171 -7.53 -0.62 15.41
CA SER A 171 -7.09 -1.25 14.16
C SER A 171 -6.00 -2.27 14.46
N GLN A 172 -6.08 -3.43 13.81
CA GLN A 172 -5.09 -4.49 13.92
C GLN A 172 -4.79 -5.06 12.54
N ARG A 173 -3.50 -5.32 12.31
CA ARG A 173 -3.00 -6.11 11.17
C ARG A 173 -1.76 -6.87 11.59
N ASN A 174 -1.60 -8.07 11.03
CA ASN A 174 -0.38 -8.85 11.16
C ASN A 174 0.32 -8.87 9.81
N GLY A 175 1.62 -9.15 9.79
CA GLY A 175 2.38 -9.21 8.55
C GLY A 175 3.68 -9.95 8.72
N ASP A 176 4.35 -10.16 7.60
CA ASP A 176 5.65 -10.78 7.50
C ASP A 176 6.69 -9.70 7.14
N PHE A 177 7.55 -9.39 8.07
CA PHE A 177 8.66 -8.45 7.89
C PHE A 177 9.87 -9.18 7.35
N TYR A 178 10.44 -8.68 6.26
CA TYR A 178 11.66 -9.16 5.64
C TYR A 178 12.76 -8.11 5.85
N PRO A 179 13.84 -8.43 6.59
CA PRO A 179 14.90 -7.48 6.89
C PRO A 179 15.78 -7.13 5.67
N PHE A 180 15.75 -7.93 4.62
CA PHE A 180 16.45 -7.69 3.36
C PHE A 180 15.76 -8.39 2.19
N MET A 181 16.12 -8.03 0.97
CA MET A 181 15.67 -8.73 -0.24
C MET A 181 16.46 -10.02 -0.43
N SER A 182 15.78 -11.09 -0.86
CA SER A 182 16.46 -12.33 -1.24
C SER A 182 17.40 -12.10 -2.42
N TYR A 183 18.54 -12.75 -2.40
CA TYR A 183 19.57 -12.68 -3.43
C TYR A 183 19.95 -14.09 -3.87
N TYR A 184 19.98 -14.28 -5.18
CA TYR A 184 20.44 -15.51 -5.82
C TYR A 184 21.56 -15.13 -6.79
N SER A 185 22.78 -15.59 -6.56
CA SER A 185 23.85 -15.37 -7.53
C SER A 185 23.63 -16.22 -8.78
N ALA A 186 24.19 -15.76 -9.88
CA ALA A 186 24.30 -16.62 -11.05
C ALA A 186 25.10 -17.88 -10.69
N ASP A 187 24.73 -19.01 -11.30
CA ASP A 187 25.49 -20.23 -11.16
C ASP A 187 26.96 -20.00 -11.59
N TYR A 188 27.88 -20.41 -10.77
CA TYR A 188 29.30 -20.42 -11.08
C TYR A 188 29.88 -21.82 -10.89
N ILE A 189 30.99 -22.08 -11.57
CA ILE A 189 31.74 -23.34 -11.41
C ILE A 189 32.89 -23.06 -10.46
N ASP A 190 32.93 -23.77 -9.34
CA ASP A 190 34.01 -23.65 -8.36
C ASP A 190 35.34 -24.30 -8.83
N ALA A 191 36.37 -24.22 -8.01
CA ALA A 191 37.68 -24.79 -8.30
C ALA A 191 37.65 -26.33 -8.47
N ASP A 192 36.66 -26.99 -7.90
CA ASP A 192 36.46 -28.45 -7.98
C ASP A 192 35.56 -28.86 -9.15
N ASN A 193 35.26 -27.90 -10.05
CA ASN A 193 34.40 -28.08 -11.22
C ASN A 193 32.94 -28.44 -10.86
N VAL A 194 32.49 -28.04 -9.67
CA VAL A 194 31.10 -28.21 -9.20
C VAL A 194 30.32 -26.93 -9.44
N ARG A 195 29.11 -27.07 -10.00
CA ARG A 195 28.19 -25.94 -10.19
C ARG A 195 27.64 -25.51 -8.84
N GLN A 196 27.86 -24.28 -8.50
CA GLN A 196 27.42 -23.66 -7.25
C GLN A 196 26.44 -22.52 -7.58
N THR A 197 25.44 -22.37 -6.73
CA THR A 197 24.56 -21.21 -6.73
C THR A 197 24.57 -20.65 -5.31
N GLU A 198 24.98 -19.43 -5.17
CA GLU A 198 24.91 -18.77 -3.86
C GLU A 198 23.47 -18.29 -3.65
N VAL A 199 22.85 -18.76 -2.60
CA VAL A 199 21.46 -18.42 -2.24
C VAL A 199 21.49 -17.76 -0.87
N ASN A 200 20.99 -16.51 -0.83
CA ASN A 200 20.74 -15.79 0.41
C ASN A 200 19.24 -15.47 0.48
N GLU A 201 18.47 -16.43 0.97
CA GLU A 201 17.02 -16.32 1.08
C GLU A 201 16.63 -15.70 2.41
N CYS A 202 15.83 -14.62 2.34
CA CYS A 202 15.35 -13.93 3.51
C CYS A 202 14.14 -14.65 4.12
N SER A 203 14.28 -15.08 5.37
CA SER A 203 13.15 -15.61 6.14
C SER A 203 12.40 -14.48 6.84
N PRO A 204 11.08 -14.44 6.76
CA PRO A 204 10.28 -13.39 7.38
C PRO A 204 10.20 -13.53 8.89
N VAL A 205 10.04 -12.39 9.54
CA VAL A 205 9.68 -12.27 10.96
C VAL A 205 8.22 -11.82 11.07
N SER A 206 7.41 -12.57 11.81
CA SER A 206 6.02 -12.18 12.04
C SER A 206 5.93 -10.91 12.88
N VAL A 207 5.20 -9.94 12.41
CA VAL A 207 4.98 -8.64 13.06
C VAL A 207 3.49 -8.36 13.22
N SER A 208 3.14 -7.62 14.28
CA SER A 208 1.78 -7.19 14.54
C SER A 208 1.74 -5.68 14.77
N ASP A 209 0.87 -5.01 14.05
CA ASP A 209 0.61 -3.56 14.20
C ASP A 209 -0.79 -3.38 14.79
N LYS A 210 -0.84 -2.78 16.00
CA LYS A 210 -2.08 -2.46 16.72
C LYS A 210 -2.13 -0.96 16.96
N ARG A 211 -3.21 -0.32 16.54
CA ARG A 211 -3.36 1.12 16.65
C ARG A 211 -4.67 1.49 17.33
N HIS A 212 -4.56 2.39 18.31
CA HIS A 212 -5.68 3.02 19.00
C HIS A 212 -5.76 4.48 18.59
N GLN A 213 -6.94 4.95 18.24
CA GLN A 213 -7.19 6.35 17.89
C GLN A 213 -8.44 6.84 18.61
N VAL A 214 -8.36 8.06 19.15
CA VAL A 214 -9.49 8.79 19.71
C VAL A 214 -9.67 10.06 18.90
N LEU A 215 -10.89 10.34 18.48
CA LEU A 215 -11.26 11.58 17.79
C LEU A 215 -12.32 12.30 18.61
N CYS A 216 -12.16 13.61 18.69
CA CYS A 216 -13.14 14.52 19.28
C CYS A 216 -13.44 15.62 18.27
N THR A 217 -14.71 15.79 17.93
CA THR A 217 -15.17 16.83 17.01
C THR A 217 -16.19 17.71 17.69
N LEU A 218 -15.96 19.01 17.70
CA LEU A 218 -16.93 20.03 18.14
C LEU A 218 -17.42 20.78 16.91
N SER A 219 -18.74 20.84 16.73
CA SER A 219 -19.40 21.55 15.64
C SER A 219 -20.34 22.60 16.17
N TYR A 220 -20.47 23.73 15.49
CA TYR A 220 -21.38 24.80 15.79
C TYR A 220 -22.20 25.17 14.54
N SER A 221 -23.51 25.25 14.69
CA SER A 221 -24.42 25.66 13.63
C SER A 221 -24.89 27.11 13.85
N PHE A 222 -24.73 27.94 12.84
CA PHE A 222 -25.12 29.36 12.86
C PHE A 222 -26.63 29.56 12.70
#